data_191f2b0f166378babcc6abaf948dcf9e
#
_entry.id   191f2b0f166378babcc6abaf948dcf9e
#
_cell.length_a   1.000
_cell.length_b   1.000
_cell.length_c   1.000
_cell.angle_alpha   90.00
_cell.angle_beta   90.00
_cell.angle_gamma   90.00
#
_symmetry.space_group_name_H-M   'P 1'
#
loop_
_entity.id
_entity.type
_entity.pdbx_description
1 polymer ?
#
loop_
_entity_poly.entity_id
_entity_poly.type
_entity_poly.pdbx_seq_one_letter_code
_entity_poly.pdbx_strand_id
1 'polypeptide(L)'
;EMPAASAIQKPTIFLAGRYDEFSGSIVTEGYFAQFFSKGYGFKEYRNVYNNGTSNYDVESYAEQLGFTITDDPAKADIIVGNVALDQGETGAAAVAAVKAGTPYIATGSDPLGYITENLVTDLAYTTLGMEALHTVSYPADSLITASYAADEDYVMYTYSCGVLTSVPADATVLIQAIDEDSFIAGCCLNENGTPIDGFVEAIALERDGMDLTIFANSVNNRAHQQDDYRYVTNTIYAKMLSDQPLDLDAVSVSFVDVPDSHWAADGIAYAVDNGLMTGTSSTAFSPAASTTRGMLMTVLARQAGVDTSTGSTWYEAGMKWAVDEGISDGSNPNGSITRQEL
;
A
#
# COMPACT_ATOMS: atom_id res chain seq x y z
N GLU A 1 -7.33 -10.17 -6.78
CA GLU A 1 -7.95 -8.82 -6.92
C GLU A 1 -8.16 -8.22 -5.54
N MET A 2 -7.70 -7.00 -5.33
CA MET A 2 -7.95 -6.33 -4.06
C MET A 2 -9.43 -5.95 -3.96
N PRO A 3 -10.09 -6.12 -2.79
CA PRO A 3 -11.45 -5.69 -2.59
C PRO A 3 -11.58 -4.18 -2.88
N ALA A 4 -12.77 -3.76 -3.28
CA ALA A 4 -13.02 -2.33 -3.53
C ALA A 4 -12.67 -1.50 -2.28
N ALA A 5 -12.04 -0.36 -2.47
CA ALA A 5 -11.56 0.49 -1.37
C ALA A 5 -12.66 0.90 -0.36
N SER A 6 -13.93 0.84 -0.78
CA SER A 6 -15.09 1.07 0.08
C SER A 6 -15.43 -0.09 1.03
N ALA A 7 -14.93 -1.31 0.75
CA ALA A 7 -15.17 -2.50 1.58
C ALA A 7 -14.10 -2.67 2.66
N ILE A 8 -12.97 -1.93 2.57
CA ILE A 8 -11.88 -2.00 3.54
C ILE A 8 -12.14 -0.95 4.62
N GLN A 9 -12.23 -1.40 5.86
CA GLN A 9 -12.25 -0.49 7.00
C GLN A 9 -10.93 0.28 7.05
N LYS A 10 -11.00 1.61 7.04
CA LYS A 10 -9.82 2.47 7.11
C LYS A 10 -9.29 2.47 8.54
N PRO A 11 -8.04 2.08 8.78
CA PRO A 11 -7.53 1.96 10.14
C PRO A 11 -7.23 3.31 10.77
N THR A 12 -7.25 3.31 12.10
CA THR A 12 -6.65 4.34 12.93
C THR A 12 -5.21 3.94 13.25
N ILE A 13 -4.26 4.81 12.93
CA ILE A 13 -2.84 4.52 13.02
C ILE A 13 -2.19 5.39 14.08
N PHE A 14 -1.43 4.77 15.00
CA PHE A 14 -0.48 5.48 15.84
C PHE A 14 0.90 5.47 15.17
N LEU A 15 1.51 6.67 15.05
CA LEU A 15 2.80 6.85 14.41
C LEU A 15 3.88 7.16 15.43
N ALA A 16 4.89 6.29 15.50
CA ALA A 16 6.10 6.52 16.28
C ALA A 16 7.22 7.09 15.39
N GLY A 17 7.13 8.38 15.07
CA GLY A 17 8.04 9.07 14.14
C GLY A 17 9.35 9.50 14.79
N ARG A 18 9.32 10.16 15.93
CA ARG A 18 10.48 10.49 16.76
C ARG A 18 10.06 10.73 18.20
N TYR A 19 11.01 10.61 19.10
CA TYR A 19 10.83 11.05 20.49
C TYR A 19 11.13 12.56 20.60
N ASP A 20 10.21 13.31 21.21
CA ASP A 20 10.36 14.72 21.50
C ASP A 20 10.65 14.94 22.99
N GLU A 21 11.86 15.35 23.30
CA GLU A 21 12.32 15.57 24.70
C GLU A 21 11.54 16.68 25.42
N PHE A 22 10.99 17.64 24.68
CA PHE A 22 10.23 18.75 25.29
C PHE A 22 8.85 18.31 25.76
N SER A 23 8.16 17.51 24.97
CA SER A 23 6.84 16.98 25.33
C SER A 23 6.94 15.68 26.14
N GLY A 24 8.10 15.01 26.12
CA GLY A 24 8.27 13.68 26.71
C GLY A 24 7.45 12.60 25.99
N SER A 25 7.13 12.81 24.74
CA SER A 25 6.22 11.97 23.97
C SER A 25 6.83 11.55 22.61
N ILE A 26 6.35 10.43 22.09
CA ILE A 26 6.59 10.07 20.69
C ILE A 26 5.65 10.91 19.82
N VAL A 27 6.20 11.52 18.77
CA VAL A 27 5.48 12.38 17.84
C VAL A 27 5.61 11.83 16.40
N THR A 28 4.71 12.26 15.53
CA THR A 28 4.65 11.83 14.11
C THR A 28 5.73 12.41 13.22
N GLU A 29 6.49 13.38 13.70
CA GLU A 29 7.57 14.01 12.94
C GLU A 29 8.74 13.06 12.71
N GLY A 30 9.51 13.29 11.66
CA GLY A 30 10.66 12.48 11.29
C GLY A 30 10.53 11.84 9.92
N TYR A 31 11.02 10.62 9.73
CA TYR A 31 11.04 9.94 8.42
C TYR A 31 9.64 9.65 7.85
N PHE A 32 8.63 9.58 8.69
CA PHE A 32 7.24 9.41 8.24
C PHE A 32 6.57 10.69 7.75
N ALA A 33 7.24 11.83 7.84
CA ALA A 33 6.63 13.12 7.51
C ALA A 33 6.07 13.17 6.08
N GLN A 34 6.74 12.56 5.11
CA GLN A 34 6.24 12.51 3.73
C GLN A 34 5.09 11.54 3.54
N PHE A 35 5.03 10.49 4.33
CA PHE A 35 3.99 9.47 4.22
C PHE A 35 2.71 9.88 4.96
N PHE A 36 2.86 10.41 6.18
CA PHE A 36 1.75 10.60 7.11
C PHE A 36 1.41 12.04 7.45
N SER A 37 2.31 13.00 7.24
CA SER A 37 2.13 14.41 7.63
C SER A 37 2.08 15.35 6.45
N LYS A 38 1.16 16.34 6.50
CA LYS A 38 1.09 17.43 5.53
C LYS A 38 2.35 18.29 5.57
N GLY A 39 3.02 18.39 4.45
CA GLY A 39 4.01 19.41 4.17
C GLY A 39 5.31 19.40 4.94
N TYR A 40 5.45 18.62 5.99
CA TYR A 40 6.71 18.48 6.73
C TYR A 40 7.70 17.60 5.96
N GLY A 41 8.97 17.91 6.01
CA GLY A 41 10.01 17.15 5.30
C GLY A 41 9.96 17.29 3.77
N PHE A 42 8.86 16.96 3.13
CA PHE A 42 8.70 17.10 1.69
C PHE A 42 8.68 18.57 1.25
N LYS A 43 8.05 19.45 2.01
CA LYS A 43 8.05 20.87 1.77
C LYS A 43 9.44 21.47 1.96
N GLU A 44 10.15 21.09 3.01
CA GLU A 44 11.53 21.51 3.25
C GLU A 44 12.48 20.93 2.20
N TYR A 45 12.33 19.67 1.83
CA TYR A 45 13.13 19.03 0.79
C TYR A 45 12.94 19.73 -0.57
N ARG A 46 11.71 20.03 -0.97
CA ARG A 46 11.44 20.81 -2.18
C ARG A 46 11.96 22.25 -2.08
N ASN A 47 11.85 22.88 -0.93
CA ASN A 47 12.39 24.22 -0.72
C ASN A 47 13.91 24.26 -0.85
N VAL A 48 14.61 23.25 -0.37
CA VAL A 48 16.07 23.14 -0.53
C VAL A 48 16.47 22.99 -2.00
N TYR A 49 15.72 22.19 -2.78
CA TYR A 49 16.07 21.95 -4.19
C TYR A 49 15.45 22.95 -5.19
N ASN A 50 14.35 23.60 -4.86
CA ASN A 50 13.62 24.52 -5.76
C ASN A 50 13.73 26.00 -5.37
N ASN A 51 14.72 26.42 -4.59
CA ASN A 51 14.90 27.83 -4.18
C ASN A 51 13.67 28.50 -3.53
N GLY A 52 12.92 27.77 -2.73
CA GLY A 52 12.20 28.38 -1.62
C GLY A 52 10.89 29.11 -1.87
N THR A 53 10.20 28.96 -3.00
CA THR A 53 9.02 29.80 -3.30
C THR A 53 7.68 29.09 -3.51
N SER A 54 7.57 27.80 -3.34
CA SER A 54 6.28 27.13 -3.56
C SER A 54 5.62 26.68 -2.26
N ASN A 55 4.56 27.37 -1.88
CA ASN A 55 3.60 26.95 -0.86
C ASN A 55 2.73 25.81 -1.42
N TYR A 56 3.28 24.61 -1.57
CA TYR A 56 2.46 23.43 -1.84
C TYR A 56 2.00 22.84 -0.51
N ASP A 57 0.72 22.97 -0.27
CA ASP A 57 0.02 22.18 0.75
C ASP A 57 -0.12 20.77 0.17
N VAL A 58 0.91 19.93 0.38
CA VAL A 58 0.87 18.55 -0.09
C VAL A 58 0.12 17.75 0.96
N GLU A 59 -1.07 17.28 0.58
CA GLU A 59 -1.81 16.29 1.37
C GLU A 59 -0.92 15.06 1.58
N SER A 60 -0.89 14.55 2.81
CA SER A 60 -0.08 13.36 3.10
C SER A 60 -0.60 12.16 2.32
N TYR A 61 0.28 11.23 2.02
CA TYR A 61 -0.11 10.00 1.34
C TYR A 61 -1.15 9.19 2.14
N ALA A 62 -1.01 9.16 3.47
CA ALA A 62 -1.96 8.51 4.36
C ALA A 62 -3.36 9.15 4.34
N GLU A 63 -3.44 10.49 4.26
CA GLU A 63 -4.72 11.19 4.14
C GLU A 63 -5.40 10.90 2.80
N GLN A 64 -4.64 10.82 1.71
CA GLN A 64 -5.17 10.40 0.40
C GLN A 64 -5.75 8.99 0.44
N LEU A 65 -5.15 8.08 1.21
CA LEU A 65 -5.67 6.75 1.47
C LEU A 65 -6.83 6.74 2.48
N GLY A 66 -7.05 7.86 3.17
CA GLY A 66 -8.14 8.04 4.13
C GLY A 66 -7.88 7.40 5.50
N PHE A 67 -6.62 7.21 5.90
CA PHE A 67 -6.27 6.72 7.23
C PHE A 67 -6.48 7.82 8.28
N THR A 68 -6.86 7.42 9.49
CA THR A 68 -6.96 8.30 10.65
C THR A 68 -5.71 8.17 11.50
N ILE A 69 -5.11 9.29 11.88
CA ILE A 69 -3.94 9.31 12.78
C ILE A 69 -4.40 9.63 14.19
N THR A 70 -3.92 8.87 15.16
CA THR A 70 -4.17 9.09 16.59
C THR A 70 -2.87 9.34 17.35
N ASP A 71 -2.95 10.13 18.41
CA ASP A 71 -1.88 10.34 19.39
C ASP A 71 -1.96 9.37 20.59
N ASP A 72 -3.00 8.53 20.64
CA ASP A 72 -3.22 7.55 21.69
C ASP A 72 -3.01 6.12 21.16
N PRO A 73 -1.89 5.46 21.53
CA PRO A 73 -1.60 4.10 21.05
C PRO A 73 -2.67 3.07 21.41
N ALA A 74 -3.42 3.30 22.49
CA ALA A 74 -4.48 2.38 22.92
C ALA A 74 -5.72 2.42 22.02
N LYS A 75 -5.82 3.42 21.14
CA LYS A 75 -6.91 3.57 20.16
C LYS A 75 -6.48 3.20 18.74
N ALA A 76 -5.24 2.81 18.57
CA ALA A 76 -4.71 2.45 17.26
C ALA A 76 -5.13 1.03 16.87
N ASP A 77 -5.59 0.87 15.63
CA ASP A 77 -5.74 -0.42 15.00
C ASP A 77 -4.38 -0.98 14.56
N ILE A 78 -3.43 -0.09 14.25
CA ILE A 78 -2.07 -0.44 13.82
C ILE A 78 -1.09 0.59 14.37
N ILE A 79 0.08 0.14 14.80
CA ILE A 79 1.21 0.97 15.19
C ILE A 79 2.26 0.91 14.08
N VAL A 80 2.73 2.08 13.61
CA VAL A 80 3.82 2.19 12.63
C VAL A 80 4.92 3.03 13.24
N GLY A 81 6.16 2.53 13.26
CA GLY A 81 7.24 3.22 13.93
C GLY A 81 8.60 3.12 13.25
N ASN A 82 9.36 4.22 13.26
CA ASN A 82 10.76 4.28 12.87
C ASN A 82 11.70 4.71 14.01
N VAL A 83 11.21 4.65 15.25
CA VAL A 83 12.00 4.86 16.47
C VAL A 83 11.73 3.76 17.48
N ALA A 84 12.59 3.63 18.49
CA ALA A 84 12.34 2.73 19.62
C ALA A 84 11.03 3.11 20.34
N LEU A 85 10.16 2.13 20.59
CA LEU A 85 8.82 2.37 21.15
C LEU A 85 8.82 2.66 22.66
N ASP A 86 9.89 2.36 23.39
CA ASP A 86 9.93 2.39 24.86
C ASP A 86 10.06 3.78 25.49
N GLN A 87 10.12 4.83 24.67
CA GLN A 87 10.43 6.18 25.14
C GLN A 87 9.18 6.92 25.62
N GLY A 88 9.23 7.37 26.87
CA GLY A 88 8.16 8.13 27.51
C GLY A 88 6.92 7.32 27.83
N GLU A 89 5.88 7.97 28.34
CA GLU A 89 4.61 7.32 28.69
C GLU A 89 3.87 6.80 27.44
N THR A 90 3.93 7.57 26.34
CA THR A 90 3.31 7.18 25.07
C THR A 90 3.99 5.95 24.49
N GLY A 91 5.32 5.86 24.58
CA GLY A 91 6.06 4.67 24.15
C GLY A 91 5.72 3.45 24.99
N ALA A 92 5.63 3.58 26.30
CA ALA A 92 5.21 2.50 27.18
C ALA A 92 3.79 2.00 26.85
N ALA A 93 2.87 2.91 26.52
CA ALA A 93 1.53 2.56 26.07
C ALA A 93 1.53 1.85 24.71
N ALA A 94 2.38 2.29 23.77
CA ALA A 94 2.54 1.63 22.47
C ALA A 94 3.08 0.19 22.63
N VAL A 95 4.10 0.00 23.46
CA VAL A 95 4.62 -1.35 23.78
C VAL A 95 3.55 -2.24 24.40
N ALA A 96 2.74 -1.68 25.32
CA ALA A 96 1.65 -2.44 25.92
C ALA A 96 0.60 -2.87 24.87
N ALA A 97 0.26 -1.99 23.94
CA ALA A 97 -0.66 -2.29 22.85
C ALA A 97 -0.09 -3.38 21.91
N VAL A 98 1.19 -3.30 21.51
CA VAL A 98 1.87 -4.33 20.72
C VAL A 98 1.82 -5.70 21.41
N LYS A 99 2.15 -5.74 22.70
CA LYS A 99 2.10 -6.97 23.50
C LYS A 99 0.67 -7.50 23.72
N ALA A 100 -0.34 -6.65 23.56
CA ALA A 100 -1.74 -7.04 23.59
C ALA A 100 -2.30 -7.49 22.24
N GLY A 101 -1.48 -7.43 21.16
CA GLY A 101 -1.85 -7.93 19.84
C GLY A 101 -2.11 -6.84 18.79
N THR A 102 -1.95 -5.55 19.13
CA THR A 102 -2.02 -4.50 18.09
C THR A 102 -0.84 -4.68 17.11
N PRO A 103 -1.10 -4.85 15.81
CA PRO A 103 -0.06 -5.03 14.81
C PRO A 103 0.96 -3.90 14.83
N TYR A 104 2.25 -4.24 14.76
CA TYR A 104 3.34 -3.29 14.73
C TYR A 104 4.17 -3.40 13.47
N ILE A 105 4.26 -2.32 12.72
CA ILE A 105 5.09 -2.18 11.52
C ILE A 105 6.29 -1.32 11.89
N ALA A 106 7.46 -1.92 11.98
CA ALA A 106 8.73 -1.22 12.22
C ALA A 106 9.42 -0.92 10.89
N THR A 107 9.96 0.29 10.71
CA THR A 107 10.71 0.68 9.53
C THR A 107 12.02 1.37 9.90
N GLY A 108 13.08 1.02 9.19
CA GLY A 108 14.43 1.57 9.45
C GLY A 108 15.17 0.87 10.56
N SER A 109 16.43 1.28 10.76
CA SER A 109 17.34 0.66 11.73
C SER A 109 17.09 1.07 13.19
N ASP A 110 16.51 2.26 13.42
CA ASP A 110 16.39 2.83 14.77
C ASP A 110 15.53 1.98 15.74
N PRO A 111 14.39 1.38 15.32
CA PRO A 111 13.61 0.53 16.22
C PRO A 111 14.24 -0.83 16.50
N LEU A 112 15.21 -1.29 15.67
CA LEU A 112 15.73 -2.66 15.72
C LEU A 112 16.44 -2.96 17.05
N GLY A 113 17.15 -1.99 17.63
CA GLY A 113 17.80 -2.18 18.93
C GLY A 113 16.81 -2.58 20.02
N TYR A 114 15.72 -1.83 20.15
CA TYR A 114 14.66 -2.15 21.10
C TYR A 114 13.99 -3.49 20.80
N ILE A 115 13.67 -3.75 19.53
CA ILE A 115 13.00 -4.98 19.10
C ILE A 115 13.84 -6.21 19.46
N THR A 116 15.13 -6.21 19.11
CA THR A 116 16.02 -7.35 19.35
C THR A 116 16.35 -7.58 20.82
N GLU A 117 16.33 -6.55 21.64
CA GLU A 117 16.59 -6.68 23.09
C GLU A 117 15.33 -7.05 23.89
N ASN A 118 14.12 -6.65 23.44
CA ASN A 118 12.94 -6.69 24.30
C ASN A 118 11.73 -7.44 23.72
N LEU A 119 11.64 -7.60 22.39
CA LEU A 119 10.49 -8.22 21.73
C LEU A 119 10.85 -9.55 21.05
N VAL A 120 11.99 -9.60 20.34
CA VAL A 120 12.40 -10.74 19.51
C VAL A 120 13.90 -11.00 19.74
N THR A 121 14.26 -11.64 20.84
CA THR A 121 15.65 -11.76 21.30
C THR A 121 16.53 -12.74 20.50
N ASP A 122 15.95 -13.52 19.61
CA ASP A 122 16.63 -14.40 18.63
C ASP A 122 16.73 -13.76 17.22
N LEU A 123 16.28 -12.52 17.06
CA LEU A 123 16.54 -11.67 15.91
C LEU A 123 17.87 -10.93 16.13
N ALA A 124 18.69 -10.83 15.08
CA ALA A 124 19.89 -10.00 15.10
C ALA A 124 19.98 -9.14 13.85
N TYR A 125 20.58 -7.98 13.96
CA TYR A 125 20.76 -7.05 12.86
C TYR A 125 22.14 -6.39 12.87
N THR A 126 22.50 -5.77 11.78
CA THR A 126 23.60 -4.81 11.69
C THR A 126 23.17 -3.61 10.84
N THR A 127 23.89 -2.51 10.94
CA THR A 127 23.67 -1.33 10.13
C THR A 127 24.74 -1.22 9.05
N LEU A 128 24.32 -0.87 7.84
CA LEU A 128 25.20 -0.65 6.71
C LEU A 128 25.22 0.84 6.35
N GLY A 129 26.39 1.41 6.17
CA GLY A 129 26.53 2.80 5.73
C GLY A 129 26.29 2.91 4.21
N MET A 130 25.06 2.76 3.78
CA MET A 130 24.68 2.78 2.36
C MET A 130 23.58 3.81 2.08
N GLU A 131 23.64 4.35 0.87
CA GLU A 131 22.53 5.02 0.18
C GLU A 131 22.56 4.53 -1.27
N ALA A 132 21.78 3.52 -1.60
CA ALA A 132 21.91 2.80 -2.85
C ALA A 132 20.59 2.25 -3.39
N LEU A 133 20.58 1.97 -4.68
CA LEU A 133 19.61 1.08 -5.32
C LEU A 133 20.22 -0.32 -5.42
N HIS A 134 19.45 -1.33 -5.07
CA HIS A 134 19.86 -2.72 -5.13
C HIS A 134 18.68 -3.63 -5.52
N THR A 135 18.99 -4.81 -6.02
CA THR A 135 17.99 -5.79 -6.45
C THR A 135 17.57 -6.67 -5.28
N VAL A 136 16.28 -6.89 -5.15
CA VAL A 136 15.69 -7.73 -4.09
C VAL A 136 14.82 -8.83 -4.68
N SER A 137 14.62 -9.88 -3.89
CA SER A 137 13.69 -10.99 -4.13
C SER A 137 12.64 -11.07 -3.01
N TYR A 138 11.55 -11.74 -3.31
CA TYR A 138 10.43 -11.97 -2.38
C TYR A 138 10.26 -13.47 -2.11
N PRO A 139 10.97 -14.02 -1.10
CA PRO A 139 10.98 -15.47 -0.85
C PRO A 139 9.62 -16.05 -0.46
N ALA A 140 8.73 -15.24 0.12
CA ALA A 140 7.41 -15.67 0.56
C ALA A 140 6.30 -15.14 -0.36
N ASP A 141 5.28 -15.97 -0.62
CA ASP A 141 4.01 -15.52 -1.17
C ASP A 141 3.24 -14.78 -0.06
N SER A 142 3.15 -13.46 -0.18
CA SER A 142 2.58 -12.57 0.83
C SER A 142 1.81 -11.42 0.21
N LEU A 143 0.67 -11.06 0.82
CA LEU A 143 -0.08 -9.86 0.44
C LEU A 143 0.76 -8.57 0.55
N ILE A 144 1.77 -8.57 1.41
CA ILE A 144 2.66 -7.41 1.63
C ILE A 144 3.49 -7.15 0.37
N THR A 145 3.92 -8.21 -0.32
CA THR A 145 4.75 -8.13 -1.52
C THR A 145 4.00 -8.46 -2.82
N ALA A 146 2.70 -8.76 -2.74
CA ALA A 146 1.90 -9.21 -3.89
C ALA A 146 1.77 -8.20 -5.04
N SER A 147 2.04 -6.91 -4.80
CA SER A 147 2.05 -5.89 -5.86
C SER A 147 3.36 -5.85 -6.67
N TYR A 148 4.33 -6.68 -6.30
CA TYR A 148 5.60 -6.87 -7.00
C TYR A 148 5.59 -8.24 -7.66
N ALA A 149 6.01 -8.32 -8.92
CA ALA A 149 6.00 -9.60 -9.62
C ALA A 149 7.09 -10.53 -9.09
N ALA A 150 6.74 -11.79 -8.83
CA ALA A 150 7.65 -12.76 -8.23
C ALA A 150 8.84 -13.15 -9.13
N ASP A 151 8.68 -12.97 -10.45
CA ASP A 151 9.65 -13.39 -11.47
C ASP A 151 10.52 -12.23 -12.01
N GLU A 152 10.37 -11.03 -11.45
CA GLU A 152 11.12 -9.85 -11.85
C GLU A 152 12.06 -9.41 -10.72
N ASP A 153 13.28 -9.00 -11.09
CA ASP A 153 14.23 -8.40 -10.16
C ASP A 153 13.75 -6.99 -9.79
N TYR A 154 13.25 -6.83 -8.57
CA TYR A 154 12.84 -5.53 -8.08
C TYR A 154 13.99 -4.78 -7.46
N VAL A 155 13.95 -3.47 -7.65
CA VAL A 155 14.94 -2.54 -7.13
C VAL A 155 14.39 -1.86 -5.89
N MET A 156 15.14 -1.92 -4.81
CA MET A 156 14.84 -1.26 -3.56
C MET A 156 15.86 -0.16 -3.27
N TYR A 157 15.42 0.95 -2.68
CA TYR A 157 16.30 2.02 -2.22
C TYR A 157 16.65 1.84 -0.76
N THR A 158 17.93 1.88 -0.43
CA THR A 158 18.42 1.84 0.95
C THR A 158 18.86 3.20 1.44
N TYR A 159 18.46 3.53 2.66
CA TYR A 159 18.97 4.70 3.40
C TYR A 159 19.00 4.38 4.89
N SER A 160 20.12 4.68 5.57
CA SER A 160 20.33 4.25 6.97
C SER A 160 19.96 2.79 7.13
N CYS A 161 20.53 1.95 6.30
CA CYS A 161 20.12 0.58 6.10
C CYS A 161 20.46 -0.28 7.32
N GLY A 162 19.44 -0.89 7.91
CA GLY A 162 19.60 -2.08 8.71
C GLY A 162 19.41 -3.32 7.85
N VAL A 163 20.11 -4.38 8.17
CA VAL A 163 19.89 -5.70 7.60
C VAL A 163 19.85 -6.74 8.71
N LEU A 164 19.03 -7.78 8.52
CA LEU A 164 18.86 -8.83 9.51
C LEU A 164 19.92 -9.91 9.31
N THR A 165 20.77 -10.09 10.31
CA THR A 165 21.89 -11.05 10.29
C THR A 165 21.53 -12.41 10.88
N SER A 166 20.45 -12.48 11.66
CA SER A 166 19.82 -13.71 12.14
C SER A 166 18.32 -13.50 12.19
N VAL A 167 17.57 -14.43 11.61
CA VAL A 167 16.11 -14.39 11.51
C VAL A 167 15.54 -15.58 12.28
N PRO A 168 14.53 -15.38 13.14
CA PRO A 168 13.84 -16.47 13.82
C PRO A 168 13.29 -17.50 12.85
N ALA A 169 13.33 -18.79 13.23
CA ALA A 169 12.90 -19.89 12.36
C ALA A 169 11.39 -19.88 12.05
N ASP A 170 10.58 -19.24 12.88
CA ASP A 170 9.14 -19.04 12.71
C ASP A 170 8.77 -17.73 12.01
N ALA A 171 9.76 -16.88 11.66
CA ALA A 171 9.51 -15.69 10.88
C ALA A 171 9.38 -16.01 9.39
N THR A 172 8.48 -15.28 8.73
CA THR A 172 8.34 -15.28 7.28
C THR A 172 9.27 -14.22 6.68
N VAL A 173 10.20 -14.62 5.82
CA VAL A 173 11.06 -13.66 5.08
C VAL A 173 10.25 -13.05 3.95
N LEU A 174 10.11 -11.73 3.97
CA LEU A 174 9.33 -10.97 3.00
C LEU A 174 10.21 -10.40 1.87
N ILE A 175 11.35 -9.82 2.24
CA ILE A 175 12.28 -9.15 1.32
C ILE A 175 13.70 -9.60 1.65
N GLN A 176 14.45 -9.97 0.62
CA GLN A 176 15.86 -10.35 0.72
C GLN A 176 16.62 -9.76 -0.46
N ALA A 177 17.78 -9.15 -0.22
CA ALA A 177 18.70 -8.80 -1.29
C ALA A 177 19.14 -10.08 -2.03
N ILE A 178 19.30 -10.04 -3.36
CA ILE A 178 19.79 -11.21 -4.11
C ILE A 178 21.20 -11.57 -3.67
N ASP A 179 21.57 -12.84 -3.83
CA ASP A 179 22.81 -13.40 -3.24
C ASP A 179 24.10 -12.86 -3.85
N GLU A 180 24.07 -12.41 -5.10
CA GLU A 180 25.24 -11.89 -5.83
C GLU A 180 24.85 -10.68 -6.67
N ASP A 181 25.73 -9.69 -6.73
CA ASP A 181 25.59 -8.50 -7.59
C ASP A 181 24.28 -7.72 -7.38
N SER A 182 23.77 -7.66 -6.15
CA SER A 182 22.51 -6.94 -5.85
C SER A 182 22.63 -5.43 -6.08
N PHE A 183 23.79 -4.84 -5.92
CA PHE A 183 24.01 -3.40 -6.03
C PHE A 183 23.87 -2.91 -7.48
N ILE A 184 23.06 -1.86 -7.67
CA ILE A 184 22.85 -1.24 -8.98
C ILE A 184 23.54 0.11 -9.06
N ALA A 185 23.29 1.01 -8.11
CA ALA A 185 23.80 2.37 -8.12
C ALA A 185 23.72 3.01 -6.73
N GLY A 186 24.51 4.05 -6.51
CA GLY A 186 24.49 4.84 -5.29
C GLY A 186 25.84 4.94 -4.60
N CYS A 187 25.82 5.19 -3.29
CA CYS A 187 26.99 5.33 -2.44
C CYS A 187 27.09 4.15 -1.48
N CYS A 188 28.16 3.36 -1.59
CA CYS A 188 28.50 2.34 -0.61
C CYS A 188 29.73 2.83 0.16
N LEU A 189 29.63 2.90 1.50
CA LEU A 189 30.74 3.38 2.33
C LEU A 189 31.79 2.30 2.64
N ASN A 190 31.58 1.07 2.19
CA ASN A 190 32.53 -0.02 2.37
C ASN A 190 33.45 -0.20 1.17
N GLU A 191 34.75 -0.29 1.42
CA GLU A 191 35.79 -0.42 0.40
C GLU A 191 35.73 -1.72 -0.41
N ASN A 192 34.95 -2.73 0.01
CA ASN A 192 34.95 -4.11 -0.50
C ASN A 192 33.72 -4.49 -1.31
N GLY A 193 32.97 -3.55 -1.85
CA GLY A 193 31.78 -3.84 -2.66
C GLY A 193 30.46 -3.73 -1.87
N THR A 194 29.44 -4.44 -2.29
CA THR A 194 28.10 -4.33 -1.74
C THR A 194 27.90 -5.29 -0.56
N PRO A 195 27.88 -4.81 0.70
CA PRO A 195 27.72 -5.68 1.85
C PRO A 195 26.26 -6.15 2.05
N ILE A 196 25.35 -5.82 1.14
CA ILE A 196 23.93 -6.13 1.28
C ILE A 196 23.54 -7.47 0.65
N ASP A 197 24.39 -8.05 -0.21
CA ASP A 197 24.08 -9.29 -0.91
C ASP A 197 23.65 -10.42 0.03
N GLY A 198 22.50 -11.02 -0.27
CA GLY A 198 21.92 -12.14 0.48
C GLY A 198 21.34 -11.81 1.86
N PHE A 199 21.44 -10.56 2.34
CA PHE A 199 20.85 -10.19 3.62
C PHE A 199 19.33 -10.07 3.54
N VAL A 200 18.67 -10.50 4.63
CA VAL A 200 17.23 -10.30 4.82
C VAL A 200 16.97 -8.86 5.23
N GLU A 201 16.00 -8.23 4.57
CA GLU A 201 15.63 -6.84 4.80
C GLU A 201 14.26 -6.65 5.43
N ALA A 202 13.37 -7.63 5.27
CA ALA A 202 12.07 -7.58 5.92
C ALA A 202 11.53 -8.96 6.29
N ILE A 203 10.85 -9.01 7.43
CA ILE A 203 10.18 -10.21 7.94
C ILE A 203 8.78 -9.89 8.48
N ALA A 204 7.90 -10.89 8.49
CA ALA A 204 6.69 -10.91 9.30
C ALA A 204 6.83 -12.01 10.37
N LEU A 205 6.35 -11.74 11.59
CA LEU A 205 6.44 -12.65 12.72
C LEU A 205 5.22 -12.50 13.63
N GLU A 206 4.51 -13.60 13.85
CA GLU A 206 3.49 -13.69 14.89
C GLU A 206 4.01 -14.55 16.03
N ARG A 207 4.21 -13.97 17.21
CA ARG A 207 4.80 -14.68 18.34
C ARG A 207 4.34 -14.08 19.66
N ASP A 208 4.01 -14.94 20.63
CA ASP A 208 3.60 -14.54 21.99
C ASP A 208 2.43 -13.55 22.02
N GLY A 209 1.52 -13.64 21.04
CA GLY A 209 0.38 -12.75 20.89
C GLY A 209 0.72 -11.41 20.20
N MET A 210 1.96 -11.18 19.84
CA MET A 210 2.38 -10.01 19.06
C MET A 210 2.32 -10.33 17.56
N ASP A 211 1.95 -9.32 16.76
CA ASP A 211 1.97 -9.34 15.31
C ASP A 211 2.93 -8.25 14.79
N LEU A 212 4.08 -8.67 14.30
CA LEU A 212 5.19 -7.80 13.93
C LEU A 212 5.49 -7.90 12.43
N THR A 213 5.64 -6.76 11.77
CA THR A 213 6.25 -6.67 10.44
C THR A 213 7.44 -5.71 10.55
N ILE A 214 8.62 -6.19 10.21
CA ILE A 214 9.88 -5.46 10.41
C ILE A 214 10.54 -5.25 9.06
N PHE A 215 10.62 -4.00 8.63
CA PHE A 215 11.46 -3.54 7.54
C PHE A 215 12.72 -2.93 8.15
N ALA A 216 13.84 -3.62 8.02
CA ALA A 216 15.11 -3.17 8.59
C ALA A 216 15.66 -1.91 7.89
N ASN A 217 15.20 -1.65 6.67
CA ASN A 217 15.51 -0.47 5.88
C ASN A 217 14.38 0.59 5.97
N SER A 218 14.72 1.86 5.73
CA SER A 218 13.77 2.98 5.72
C SER A 218 13.01 3.04 4.40
N VAL A 219 11.99 2.19 4.24
CA VAL A 219 11.18 2.04 3.01
C VAL A 219 10.32 3.25 2.64
N ASN A 220 10.24 4.26 3.51
CA ASN A 220 9.47 5.48 3.30
C ASN A 220 10.29 6.77 3.45
N ASN A 221 11.62 6.67 3.22
CA ASN A 221 12.51 7.80 3.41
C ASN A 221 12.36 8.87 2.33
N ARG A 222 11.91 10.06 2.71
CA ARG A 222 11.96 11.32 1.96
C ARG A 222 11.45 11.26 0.51
N ALA A 223 10.57 10.35 0.18
CA ALA A 223 10.07 10.13 -1.17
C ALA A 223 11.17 9.90 -2.24
N HIS A 224 12.32 9.39 -1.85
CA HIS A 224 13.40 9.02 -2.78
C HIS A 224 12.95 7.87 -3.68
N GLN A 225 12.30 6.87 -3.09
CA GLN A 225 11.71 5.73 -3.80
C GLN A 225 10.24 5.61 -3.37
N GLN A 226 9.34 6.26 -4.09
CA GLN A 226 7.90 6.25 -3.76
C GLN A 226 7.29 4.86 -3.94
N ASP A 227 7.88 4.02 -4.75
CA ASP A 227 7.44 2.64 -4.96
C ASP A 227 7.54 1.81 -3.69
N ASP A 228 8.57 2.05 -2.86
CA ASP A 228 8.76 1.38 -1.58
C ASP A 228 7.65 1.70 -0.56
N TYR A 229 6.89 2.79 -0.75
CA TYR A 229 5.72 3.11 0.09
C TYR A 229 4.66 2.01 0.07
N ARG A 230 4.57 1.26 -1.01
CA ARG A 230 3.64 0.13 -1.14
C ARG A 230 3.89 -0.95 -0.10
N TYR A 231 5.13 -1.16 0.35
CA TYR A 231 5.41 -2.13 1.42
C TYR A 231 4.65 -1.79 2.69
N VAL A 232 4.68 -0.52 3.12
CA VAL A 232 3.96 -0.08 4.31
C VAL A 232 2.45 -0.13 4.08
N THR A 233 1.96 0.37 2.95
CA THR A 233 0.53 0.37 2.61
C THR A 233 -0.04 -1.03 2.51
N ASN A 234 0.65 -1.93 1.81
CA ASN A 234 0.24 -3.32 1.67
C ASN A 234 0.22 -4.03 3.03
N THR A 235 1.20 -3.74 3.90
CA THR A 235 1.21 -4.29 5.26
C THR A 235 0.00 -3.82 6.06
N ILE A 236 -0.32 -2.52 6.02
CA ILE A 236 -1.50 -1.97 6.68
C ILE A 236 -2.76 -2.71 6.21
N TYR A 237 -2.94 -2.82 4.89
CA TYR A 237 -4.11 -3.52 4.35
C TYR A 237 -4.09 -5.03 4.65
N ALA A 238 -2.94 -5.69 4.58
CA ALA A 238 -2.83 -7.11 4.91
C ALA A 238 -3.25 -7.39 6.35
N LYS A 239 -2.84 -6.53 7.31
CA LYS A 239 -3.25 -6.65 8.73
C LYS A 239 -4.75 -6.40 8.92
N MET A 240 -5.32 -5.45 8.22
CA MET A 240 -6.76 -5.17 8.27
C MET A 240 -7.62 -6.26 7.62
N LEU A 241 -7.05 -7.01 6.66
CA LEU A 241 -7.75 -8.10 5.98
C LEU A 241 -7.67 -9.42 6.73
N SER A 242 -6.64 -9.65 7.56
CA SER A 242 -6.46 -10.90 8.30
C SER A 242 -7.56 -11.17 9.32
N ASP A 243 -8.16 -10.10 9.88
CA ASP A 243 -9.22 -10.19 10.90
C ASP A 243 -10.64 -10.23 10.31
N GLN A 244 -10.78 -10.06 9.00
CA GLN A 244 -12.07 -10.10 8.32
C GLN A 244 -12.06 -11.29 7.36
N PRO A 245 -12.87 -12.32 7.57
CA PRO A 245 -13.12 -13.27 6.50
C PRO A 245 -13.65 -12.45 5.32
N LEU A 246 -12.88 -12.42 4.23
CA LEU A 246 -13.32 -11.84 2.97
C LEU A 246 -14.57 -12.62 2.53
N ASP A 247 -15.74 -12.14 2.92
CA ASP A 247 -16.97 -12.56 2.30
C ASP A 247 -17.00 -11.90 0.92
N LEU A 248 -16.39 -12.59 -0.04
CA LEU A 248 -16.36 -12.14 -1.44
C LEU A 248 -17.78 -12.07 -2.03
N ASP A 249 -18.74 -12.73 -1.40
CA ASP A 249 -20.16 -12.65 -1.76
C ASP A 249 -20.83 -11.38 -1.18
N ALA A 250 -20.19 -10.72 -0.20
CA ALA A 250 -20.70 -9.49 0.44
C ALA A 250 -20.11 -8.19 -0.12
N VAL A 251 -19.21 -8.25 -1.10
CA VAL A 251 -18.66 -7.06 -1.79
C VAL A 251 -19.71 -6.55 -2.80
N SER A 252 -20.82 -6.05 -2.29
CA SER A 252 -21.69 -5.21 -3.10
C SER A 252 -21.00 -3.85 -3.27
N VAL A 253 -20.60 -3.51 -4.49
CA VAL A 253 -20.10 -2.18 -4.81
C VAL A 253 -21.21 -1.17 -4.49
N SER A 254 -21.07 -0.48 -3.36
CA SER A 254 -22.03 0.55 -2.96
C SER A 254 -21.71 1.85 -3.66
N PHE A 255 -22.54 2.23 -4.62
CA PHE A 255 -22.47 3.54 -5.26
C PHE A 255 -23.29 4.55 -4.47
N VAL A 256 -22.72 5.73 -4.19
CA VAL A 256 -23.38 6.79 -3.42
C VAL A 256 -24.67 7.30 -4.07
N ASP A 257 -24.81 7.11 -5.37
CA ASP A 257 -26.00 7.50 -6.17
C ASP A 257 -26.97 6.32 -6.43
N VAL A 258 -26.72 5.15 -5.82
CA VAL A 258 -27.58 3.96 -5.86
C VAL A 258 -27.84 3.47 -4.44
N PRO A 259 -28.71 4.14 -3.66
CA PRO A 259 -29.10 3.64 -2.35
C PRO A 259 -29.86 2.32 -2.48
N ASP A 260 -29.90 1.50 -1.44
CA ASP A 260 -30.59 0.20 -1.40
C ASP A 260 -32.07 0.28 -1.84
N SER A 261 -32.69 1.45 -1.61
CA SER A 261 -34.08 1.72 -2.04
C SER A 261 -34.21 2.09 -3.53
N HIS A 262 -33.11 2.19 -4.28
CA HIS A 262 -33.16 2.54 -5.70
C HIS A 262 -33.78 1.39 -6.49
N TRP A 263 -34.73 1.68 -7.38
CA TRP A 263 -35.48 0.68 -8.14
C TRP A 263 -34.60 -0.29 -8.99
N ALA A 264 -33.40 0.13 -9.34
CA ALA A 264 -32.44 -0.68 -10.11
C ALA A 264 -31.30 -1.24 -9.24
N ALA A 265 -31.34 -1.13 -7.90
CA ALA A 265 -30.24 -1.53 -7.05
C ALA A 265 -29.78 -2.97 -7.28
N ASP A 266 -30.73 -3.93 -7.29
CA ASP A 266 -30.44 -5.35 -7.52
C ASP A 266 -29.84 -5.61 -8.94
N GLY A 267 -30.35 -4.93 -9.95
CA GLY A 267 -29.86 -5.08 -11.33
C GLY A 267 -28.46 -4.47 -11.50
N ILE A 268 -28.17 -3.38 -10.81
CA ILE A 268 -26.84 -2.75 -10.80
C ILE A 268 -25.86 -3.64 -10.06
N ALA A 269 -26.23 -4.16 -8.87
CA ALA A 269 -25.41 -5.10 -8.13
C ALA A 269 -25.06 -6.33 -9.00
N TYR A 270 -26.07 -6.95 -9.63
CA TYR A 270 -25.85 -8.06 -10.55
C TYR A 270 -24.88 -7.72 -11.69
N ALA A 271 -25.07 -6.55 -12.34
CA ALA A 271 -24.22 -6.16 -13.47
C ALA A 271 -22.75 -5.90 -13.05
N VAL A 272 -22.55 -5.41 -11.85
CA VAL A 272 -21.22 -5.17 -11.27
C VAL A 272 -20.58 -6.48 -10.84
N ASP A 273 -21.28 -7.31 -10.08
CA ASP A 273 -20.78 -8.58 -9.54
C ASP A 273 -20.38 -9.56 -10.66
N ASN A 274 -21.09 -9.48 -11.81
CA ASN A 274 -20.75 -10.27 -13.00
C ASN A 274 -19.75 -9.57 -13.94
N GLY A 275 -19.15 -8.45 -13.53
CA GLY A 275 -18.16 -7.73 -14.34
C GLY A 275 -18.70 -7.10 -15.61
N LEU A 276 -20.01 -6.99 -15.78
CA LEU A 276 -20.65 -6.42 -16.97
C LEU A 276 -20.52 -4.90 -17.01
N MET A 277 -20.64 -4.26 -15.83
CA MET A 277 -20.55 -2.81 -15.66
C MET A 277 -19.67 -2.46 -14.46
N THR A 278 -19.01 -1.29 -14.50
CA THR A 278 -18.09 -0.85 -13.45
C THR A 278 -18.44 0.51 -12.84
N GLY A 279 -19.57 1.11 -13.22
CA GLY A 279 -19.91 2.47 -12.86
C GLY A 279 -19.17 3.53 -13.70
N THR A 280 -19.47 4.79 -13.45
CA THR A 280 -18.83 5.95 -14.11
C THR A 280 -17.64 6.49 -13.31
N SER A 281 -17.52 6.10 -12.04
CA SER A 281 -16.39 6.33 -11.17
C SER A 281 -16.32 5.23 -10.11
N SER A 282 -15.31 5.25 -9.25
CA SER A 282 -15.18 4.33 -8.11
C SER A 282 -16.32 4.45 -7.08
N THR A 283 -17.07 5.54 -7.08
CA THR A 283 -18.13 5.83 -6.10
C THR A 283 -19.50 6.14 -6.71
N ALA A 284 -19.61 6.24 -8.04
CA ALA A 284 -20.84 6.57 -8.72
C ALA A 284 -21.11 5.64 -9.91
N PHE A 285 -22.35 5.16 -10.00
CA PHE A 285 -22.83 4.36 -11.12
C PHE A 285 -23.46 5.20 -12.23
N SER A 286 -24.04 6.34 -11.86
CA SER A 286 -24.78 7.27 -12.73
C SER A 286 -26.01 6.64 -13.41
N PRO A 287 -26.96 6.04 -12.67
CA PRO A 287 -28.08 5.29 -13.23
C PRO A 287 -29.03 6.12 -14.08
N ALA A 288 -29.02 7.44 -13.89
CA ALA A 288 -29.83 8.38 -14.69
C ALA A 288 -29.12 8.87 -15.97
N ALA A 289 -27.86 8.50 -16.20
CA ALA A 289 -27.13 8.90 -17.39
C ALA A 289 -27.63 8.15 -18.64
N SER A 290 -27.53 8.81 -19.79
CA SER A 290 -27.84 8.16 -21.06
C SER A 290 -26.78 7.13 -21.44
N THR A 291 -27.21 5.95 -21.87
CA THR A 291 -26.31 4.90 -22.36
C THR A 291 -25.81 5.26 -23.74
N THR A 292 -24.51 5.15 -23.97
CA THR A 292 -23.91 5.31 -25.30
C THR A 292 -23.83 3.98 -26.06
N ARG A 293 -23.62 4.04 -27.38
CA ARG A 293 -23.38 2.85 -28.20
C ARG A 293 -22.16 2.06 -27.70
N GLY A 294 -21.07 2.75 -27.40
CA GLY A 294 -19.87 2.12 -26.86
C GLY A 294 -20.09 1.42 -25.51
N MET A 295 -20.91 1.98 -24.62
CA MET A 295 -21.28 1.33 -23.36
C MET A 295 -22.04 0.01 -23.61
N LEU A 296 -23.05 0.05 -24.48
CA LEU A 296 -23.83 -1.15 -24.77
C LEU A 296 -22.96 -2.25 -25.41
N MET A 297 -22.15 -1.91 -26.42
CA MET A 297 -21.26 -2.88 -27.06
C MET A 297 -20.25 -3.47 -26.12
N THR A 298 -19.72 -2.67 -25.20
CA THR A 298 -18.78 -3.15 -24.16
C THR A 298 -19.45 -4.12 -23.19
N VAL A 299 -20.68 -3.85 -22.76
CA VAL A 299 -21.43 -4.76 -21.88
C VAL A 299 -21.74 -6.08 -22.59
N LEU A 300 -22.20 -6.05 -23.85
CA LEU A 300 -22.45 -7.24 -24.63
C LEU A 300 -21.20 -8.09 -24.89
N ALA A 301 -20.07 -7.43 -25.17
CA ALA A 301 -18.77 -8.12 -25.32
C ALA A 301 -18.34 -8.82 -24.01
N ARG A 302 -18.47 -8.16 -22.88
CA ARG A 302 -18.19 -8.76 -21.55
C ARG A 302 -19.11 -9.93 -21.26
N GLN A 303 -20.39 -9.81 -21.58
CA GLN A 303 -21.35 -10.91 -21.44
C GLN A 303 -20.97 -12.10 -22.33
N ALA A 304 -20.37 -11.86 -23.50
CA ALA A 304 -19.84 -12.89 -24.38
C ALA A 304 -18.45 -13.42 -23.91
N GLY A 305 -17.93 -12.98 -22.80
CA GLY A 305 -16.64 -13.41 -22.27
C GLY A 305 -15.41 -12.78 -22.94
N VAL A 306 -15.60 -11.67 -23.65
CA VAL A 306 -14.52 -10.96 -24.34
C VAL A 306 -13.78 -10.07 -23.35
N ASP A 307 -12.45 -10.12 -23.36
CA ASP A 307 -11.62 -9.19 -22.62
C ASP A 307 -11.70 -7.78 -23.22
N THR A 308 -12.34 -6.87 -22.47
CA THR A 308 -12.51 -5.47 -22.87
C THR A 308 -11.51 -4.53 -22.21
N SER A 309 -10.50 -5.06 -21.51
CA SER A 309 -9.43 -4.25 -20.89
C SER A 309 -8.38 -3.77 -21.87
N THR A 310 -8.36 -4.31 -23.08
CA THR A 310 -7.39 -4.02 -24.15
C THR A 310 -7.86 -2.88 -25.06
N GLY A 311 -6.93 -2.09 -25.59
CA GLY A 311 -7.19 -1.01 -26.54
C GLY A 311 -6.75 0.36 -26.02
N SER A 312 -6.82 1.37 -26.90
CA SER A 312 -6.45 2.76 -26.59
C SER A 312 -7.57 3.54 -25.90
N THR A 313 -8.80 3.03 -25.96
CA THR A 313 -9.99 3.58 -25.29
C THR A 313 -10.80 2.47 -24.64
N TRP A 314 -11.56 2.80 -23.60
CA TRP A 314 -12.35 1.86 -22.80
C TRP A 314 -13.42 1.09 -23.60
N TYR A 315 -13.84 1.60 -24.76
CA TYR A 315 -14.87 0.97 -25.63
C TYR A 315 -14.28 0.26 -26.86
N GLU A 316 -12.99 0.41 -27.13
CA GLU A 316 -12.38 -0.05 -28.38
C GLU A 316 -12.54 -1.56 -28.62
N ALA A 317 -12.21 -2.36 -27.63
CA ALA A 317 -12.31 -3.81 -27.72
C ALA A 317 -13.79 -4.28 -27.89
N GLY A 318 -14.71 -3.67 -27.12
CA GLY A 318 -16.14 -3.98 -27.25
C GLY A 318 -16.72 -3.57 -28.60
N MET A 319 -16.36 -2.39 -29.09
CA MET A 319 -16.81 -1.94 -30.43
C MET A 319 -16.24 -2.80 -31.54
N LYS A 320 -14.96 -3.18 -31.46
CA LYS A 320 -14.32 -4.07 -32.42
C LYS A 320 -15.02 -5.42 -32.47
N TRP A 321 -15.25 -6.04 -31.31
CA TRP A 321 -15.99 -7.30 -31.21
C TRP A 321 -17.39 -7.19 -31.85
N ALA A 322 -18.12 -6.12 -31.53
CA ALA A 322 -19.47 -5.94 -32.07
C ALA A 322 -19.50 -5.77 -33.58
N VAL A 323 -18.46 -5.19 -34.16
CA VAL A 323 -18.31 -5.12 -35.64
C VAL A 323 -17.99 -6.49 -36.23
N ASP A 324 -17.05 -7.21 -35.61
CA ASP A 324 -16.64 -8.56 -36.07
C ASP A 324 -17.82 -9.56 -36.04
N GLU A 325 -18.72 -9.42 -35.03
CA GLU A 325 -19.94 -10.25 -34.91
C GLU A 325 -21.13 -9.70 -35.72
N GLY A 326 -20.98 -8.59 -36.42
CA GLY A 326 -22.04 -8.00 -37.22
C GLY A 326 -23.18 -7.35 -36.41
N ILE A 327 -22.95 -7.06 -35.12
CA ILE A 327 -23.92 -6.43 -34.18
C ILE A 327 -23.95 -4.91 -34.38
N SER A 328 -22.82 -4.30 -34.76
CA SER A 328 -22.66 -2.85 -34.91
C SER A 328 -21.88 -2.52 -36.17
N ASP A 329 -22.15 -1.34 -36.74
CA ASP A 329 -21.34 -0.78 -37.85
C ASP A 329 -20.06 -0.08 -37.37
N GLY A 330 -19.81 -0.04 -36.02
CA GLY A 330 -18.66 0.61 -35.40
C GLY A 330 -18.75 2.14 -35.35
N SER A 331 -19.82 2.73 -35.84
CA SER A 331 -19.95 4.19 -35.89
C SER A 331 -20.42 4.79 -34.57
N ASN A 332 -20.04 6.04 -34.33
CA ASN A 332 -20.54 6.92 -33.26
C ASN A 332 -20.55 6.28 -31.83
N PRO A 333 -19.42 5.76 -31.30
CA PRO A 333 -19.41 5.06 -30.01
C PRO A 333 -19.86 5.92 -28.82
N ASN A 334 -19.69 7.25 -28.88
CA ASN A 334 -20.13 8.19 -27.87
C ASN A 334 -21.55 8.72 -28.06
N GLY A 335 -22.24 8.34 -29.14
CA GLY A 335 -23.64 8.68 -29.38
C GLY A 335 -24.57 7.91 -28.46
N SER A 336 -25.61 8.58 -27.94
CA SER A 336 -26.67 7.92 -27.16
C SER A 336 -27.37 6.88 -28.01
N ILE A 337 -27.65 5.71 -27.42
CA ILE A 337 -28.42 4.66 -28.09
C ILE A 337 -29.91 4.86 -27.83
N THR A 338 -30.73 4.63 -28.84
CA THR A 338 -32.18 4.69 -28.73
C THR A 338 -32.76 3.28 -28.56
N ARG A 339 -34.02 3.20 -28.06
CA ARG A 339 -34.71 1.92 -27.94
C ARG A 339 -34.90 1.19 -29.32
N GLN A 340 -34.88 1.93 -30.40
CA GLN A 340 -34.99 1.35 -31.73
C GLN A 340 -33.67 0.72 -32.21
N GLU A 341 -32.56 1.21 -31.68
CA GLU A 341 -31.19 0.74 -31.99
C GLU A 341 -30.75 -0.40 -31.06
N LEU A 342 -31.46 -0.63 -29.94
CA LEU A 342 -31.33 -1.80 -29.07
C LEU A 342 -32.01 -3.03 -29.70
#